data_9fe49f8afe37c8388fc23318b8b456b7
#
_entry.id   9fe49f8afe37c8388fc23318b8b456b7
#
_cell.length_a   1.000
_cell.length_b   1.000
_cell.length_c   1.000
_cell.angle_alpha   90.00
_cell.angle_beta   90.00
_cell.angle_gamma   90.00
#
_symmetry.space_group_name_H-M   'P 1'
#
loop_
_entity.id
_entity.type
_entity.pdbx_description
1 polymer ?
#
loop_
_entity_poly.entity_id
_entity_poly.type
_entity_poly.pdbx_seq_one_letter_code
_entity_poly.pdbx_strand_id
1 'polypeptide(L)'
;MDITNTHYSVEFYADDSTRVAHYENMANPIMLPRVGDQVHFHNHDIRLKITRVLHEFVDHFADEPSRFTLSHVVKVYGDKVS
;
A
#
# COMPACT_ATOMS: atom_id res chain seq x y z
N MET A 1 -24.77 -8.30 2.00
CA MET A 1 -23.58 -8.42 2.84
C MET A 1 -22.97 -7.04 3.05
N ASP A 2 -22.75 -6.67 4.27
CA ASP A 2 -22.24 -5.33 4.61
C ASP A 2 -20.77 -5.39 4.94
N ILE A 3 -20.04 -4.40 4.41
CA ILE A 3 -18.65 -4.19 4.79
C ILE A 3 -18.65 -3.53 6.14
N THR A 4 -18.13 -4.21 7.16
CA THR A 4 -18.08 -3.68 8.51
C THR A 4 -16.83 -2.84 8.77
N ASN A 5 -15.72 -3.21 8.13
CA ASN A 5 -14.45 -2.50 8.27
C ASN A 5 -13.69 -2.52 6.95
N THR A 6 -13.08 -1.39 6.62
CA THR A 6 -12.14 -1.31 5.50
C THR A 6 -10.82 -0.78 6.05
N HIS A 7 -9.75 -1.51 5.78
CA HIS A 7 -8.41 -1.11 6.18
C HIS A 7 -7.57 -0.85 4.94
N TYR A 8 -6.78 0.20 5.00
CA TYR A 8 -5.90 0.58 3.90
C TYR A 8 -4.45 0.43 4.35
N SER A 9 -3.66 -0.21 3.53
CA SER A 9 -2.22 -0.38 3.79
C SER A 9 -1.44 -0.09 2.53
N VAL A 10 -0.30 0.56 2.68
CA VAL A 10 0.59 0.88 1.55
C VAL A 10 1.99 0.48 1.94
N GLU A 11 2.64 -0.24 1.04
CA GLU A 11 4.03 -0.67 1.21
C GLU A 11 4.85 -0.16 0.04
N PHE A 12 6.02 0.36 0.33
CA PHE A 12 6.95 0.85 -0.68
C PHE A 12 8.18 -0.03 -0.72
N TYR A 13 8.56 -0.45 -1.93
CA TYR A 13 9.69 -1.35 -2.15
C TYR A 13 10.70 -0.72 -3.09
N ALA A 14 11.98 -0.88 -2.75
CA ALA A 14 13.08 -0.57 -3.64
C ALA A 14 13.54 -1.84 -4.33
N ASP A 15 13.73 -1.79 -5.63
CA ASP A 15 14.30 -2.91 -6.41
C ASP A 15 13.54 -4.22 -6.26
N ASP A 16 12.22 -4.15 -6.12
CA ASP A 16 11.28 -5.29 -6.04
C ASP A 16 11.38 -6.14 -4.78
N SER A 17 12.36 -5.96 -3.92
CA SER A 17 12.56 -6.89 -2.82
C SER A 17 12.74 -6.24 -1.45
N THR A 18 13.17 -4.99 -1.39
CA THR A 18 13.47 -4.34 -0.13
C THR A 18 12.37 -3.37 0.26
N ARG A 19 11.62 -3.68 1.30
CA ARG A 19 10.60 -2.77 1.80
C ARG A 19 11.26 -1.61 2.51
N VAL A 20 11.00 -0.40 2.06
CA VAL A 20 11.59 0.82 2.61
C VAL A 20 10.64 1.61 3.50
N ALA A 21 9.34 1.43 3.33
CA ALA A 21 8.34 2.05 4.17
C ALA A 21 7.02 1.29 4.08
N HIS A 22 6.24 1.35 5.16
CA HIS A 22 4.88 0.82 5.10
C HIS A 22 3.97 1.58 6.06
N TYR A 23 2.69 1.62 5.70
CA TYR A 23 1.64 2.24 6.50
C TYR A 23 0.49 1.26 6.55
N GLU A 24 0.09 0.86 7.76
CA GLU A 24 -0.89 -0.20 7.97
C GLU A 24 -2.17 0.30 8.62
N ASN A 25 -3.25 -0.40 8.32
CA ASN A 25 -4.53 -0.26 9.01
C ASN A 25 -5.06 1.16 9.09
N MET A 26 -4.84 1.92 8.03
CA MET A 26 -5.36 3.27 7.95
C MET A 26 -6.86 3.25 7.72
N ALA A 27 -7.56 4.16 8.37
CA ALA A 27 -9.01 4.29 8.20
C ALA A 27 -9.37 4.91 6.86
N ASN A 28 -8.48 5.70 6.27
CA ASN A 28 -8.70 6.38 5.01
C ASN A 28 -7.58 6.07 4.03
N PRO A 29 -7.91 5.99 2.73
CA PRO A 29 -6.87 5.78 1.73
C PRO A 29 -5.95 7.00 1.63
N ILE A 30 -4.69 6.77 1.31
CA ILE A 30 -3.76 7.85 1.00
C ILE A 30 -3.70 8.07 -0.50
N MET A 31 -3.26 9.27 -0.88
CA MET A 31 -3.00 9.55 -2.29
C MET A 31 -1.78 8.75 -2.74
N LEU A 32 -1.95 7.93 -3.76
CA LEU A 32 -0.91 7.04 -4.25
C LEU A 32 -0.12 7.70 -5.37
N PRO A 33 1.20 7.45 -5.44
CA PRO A 33 1.98 7.89 -6.59
C PRO A 33 1.62 7.06 -7.82
N ARG A 34 1.97 7.60 -8.99
CA ARG A 34 1.80 6.93 -10.27
C ARG A 34 3.14 6.46 -10.78
N VAL A 35 3.11 5.53 -11.73
CA VAL A 35 4.31 5.14 -12.44
C VAL A 35 4.94 6.38 -13.09
N GLY A 36 6.25 6.54 -12.88
CA GLY A 36 7.00 7.71 -13.34
C GLY A 36 7.18 8.81 -12.31
N ASP A 37 6.36 8.82 -11.26
CA ASP A 37 6.52 9.78 -10.18
C ASP A 37 7.77 9.46 -9.35
N GLN A 38 8.30 10.48 -8.68
CA GLN A 38 9.35 10.31 -7.70
C GLN A 38 8.80 10.54 -6.30
N VAL A 39 9.22 9.69 -5.38
CA VAL A 39 8.84 9.78 -3.97
C VAL A 39 10.12 9.90 -3.14
N HIS A 40 10.13 10.85 -2.22
CA HIS A 40 11.27 11.07 -1.34
C HIS A 40 10.86 10.81 0.11
N PHE A 41 11.50 9.82 0.73
CA PHE A 41 11.33 9.51 2.15
C PHE A 41 12.42 10.24 2.93
N HIS A 42 12.07 11.38 3.50
CA HIS A 42 13.05 12.28 4.13
C HIS A 42 13.79 11.64 5.30
N ASN A 43 13.08 10.89 6.13
CA ASN A 43 13.69 10.27 7.31
C ASN A 43 14.75 9.24 6.98
N HIS A 44 14.67 8.64 5.81
CA HIS A 44 15.61 7.62 5.36
C HIS A 44 16.51 8.10 4.23
N ASP A 45 16.25 9.31 3.76
CA ASP A 45 16.92 9.91 2.59
C ASP A 45 16.95 8.97 1.38
N ILE A 46 15.79 8.36 1.13
CA ILE A 46 15.60 7.45 0.01
C ILE A 46 14.66 8.10 -0.98
N ARG A 47 15.06 8.13 -2.25
CA ARG A 47 14.21 8.57 -3.36
C ARG A 47 13.97 7.39 -4.27
N LEU A 48 12.70 7.22 -4.64
CA LEU A 48 12.29 6.16 -5.56
C LEU A 48 11.63 6.78 -6.78
N LYS A 49 11.99 6.28 -7.96
CA LYS A 49 11.21 6.52 -9.16
C LYS A 49 10.26 5.34 -9.33
N ILE A 50 8.97 5.60 -9.29
CA ILE A 50 7.96 4.55 -9.23
C ILE A 50 7.86 3.85 -10.58
N THR A 51 7.97 2.52 -10.55
CA THR A 51 7.94 1.69 -11.75
C THR A 51 6.70 0.82 -11.83
N ARG A 52 6.08 0.49 -10.68
CA ARG A 52 4.92 -0.39 -10.66
C ARG A 52 4.08 -0.12 -9.42
N VAL A 53 2.76 -0.17 -9.59
CA VAL A 53 1.81 -0.09 -8.49
C VAL A 53 0.90 -1.31 -8.58
N LEU A 54 0.85 -2.09 -7.52
CA LEU A 54 0.02 -3.29 -7.45
C LEU A 54 -1.03 -3.11 -6.35
N HIS A 55 -2.29 -3.30 -6.72
CA HIS A 55 -3.40 -3.27 -5.77
C HIS A 55 -3.82 -4.69 -5.43
N GLU A 56 -3.89 -4.99 -4.15
CA GLU A 56 -4.39 -6.27 -3.67
C GLU A 56 -5.58 -6.02 -2.76
N PHE A 57 -6.62 -6.82 -2.94
CA PHE A 57 -7.80 -6.77 -2.10
C PHE A 57 -7.92 -8.11 -1.39
N VAL A 58 -7.97 -8.05 -0.07
CA VAL A 58 -8.08 -9.25 0.75
C VAL A 58 -9.40 -9.21 1.51
N ASP A 59 -10.27 -10.15 1.22
CA ASP A 59 -11.59 -10.25 1.85
C ASP A 59 -11.53 -11.28 2.97
N HIS A 60 -11.97 -10.88 4.15
CA HIS A 60 -12.11 -11.77 5.28
C HIS A 60 -13.57 -11.79 5.72
N PHE A 61 -14.16 -12.96 5.74
CA PHE A 61 -15.50 -13.15 6.27
C PHE A 61 -15.40 -13.47 7.75
N ALA A 62 -16.15 -12.71 8.56
CA ALA A 62 -16.28 -13.02 9.96
C ALA A 62 -17.15 -14.28 10.13
N ASP A 63 -17.19 -14.82 11.35
CA ASP A 63 -18.02 -15.97 11.68
C ASP A 63 -19.51 -15.70 11.43
N GLU A 64 -19.90 -14.43 11.52
CA GLU A 64 -21.27 -14.01 11.20
C GLU A 64 -21.41 -13.77 9.70
N PRO A 65 -22.41 -14.38 9.04
CA PRO A 65 -22.52 -14.31 7.58
C PRO A 65 -22.73 -12.91 7.01
N SER A 66 -23.16 -11.95 7.81
CA SER A 66 -23.44 -10.58 7.34
C SER A 66 -22.26 -9.64 7.47
N ARG A 67 -21.12 -10.12 7.96
CA ARG A 67 -19.96 -9.28 8.22
C ARG A 67 -18.76 -9.74 7.43
N PHE A 68 -18.01 -8.79 6.91
CA PHE A 68 -16.69 -9.06 6.38
C PHE A 68 -15.80 -7.84 6.50
N THR A 69 -14.49 -8.09 6.53
CA THR A 69 -13.47 -7.06 6.53
C THR A 69 -12.79 -7.05 5.19
N LEU A 70 -12.65 -5.87 4.62
CA LEU A 70 -11.92 -5.68 3.37
C LEU A 70 -10.60 -4.99 3.69
N SER A 71 -9.50 -5.58 3.24
CA SER A 71 -8.19 -4.95 3.30
C SER A 71 -7.74 -4.59 1.90
N HIS A 72 -7.44 -3.32 1.67
CA HIS A 72 -6.88 -2.85 0.42
C HIS A 72 -5.39 -2.60 0.67
N VAL A 73 -4.55 -3.46 0.11
CA VAL A 73 -3.10 -3.37 0.26
C VAL A 73 -2.51 -2.93 -1.07
N VAL A 74 -1.76 -1.85 -1.05
CA VAL A 74 -1.10 -1.34 -2.25
C VAL A 74 0.40 -1.51 -2.08
N LYS A 75 1.01 -2.18 -3.04
CA LYS A 75 2.46 -2.34 -3.09
C LYS A 75 3.00 -1.44 -4.20
N VAL A 76 3.87 -0.54 -3.81
CA VAL A 76 4.46 0.45 -4.71
C VAL A 76 5.94 0.13 -4.86
N TYR A 77 6.35 -0.09 -6.11
CA TYR A 77 7.72 -0.48 -6.43
C TYR A 77 8.42 0.65 -7.17
N GLY A 78 9.67 0.84 -6.85
CA GLY A 78 10.46 1.85 -7.53
C GLY A 78 11.95 1.55 -7.50
N ASP A 79 12.67 2.24 -8.36
CA ASP A 79 14.12 2.19 -8.40
C ASP A 79 14.68 3.35 -7.60
N LYS A 80 15.75 3.10 -6.85
CA LYS A 80 16.44 4.17 -6.12
C LYS A 80 17.05 5.15 -7.10
N VAL A 81 16.87 6.42 -6.81
CA VAL A 81 17.42 7.53 -7.60
C VAL A 81 18.44 8.24 -6.74
N SER A 82 19.58 8.51 -7.32
CA SER A 82 20.64 9.25 -6.62
C SER A 82 20.44 10.77 -6.73
#